data_6e80cca6c4991d742e011b455fd53e80
#
_entry.id   6e80cca6c4991d742e011b455fd53e80
#
_cell.length_a   1.000
_cell.length_b   1.000
_cell.length_c   1.000
_cell.angle_alpha   90.00
_cell.angle_beta   90.00
_cell.angle_gamma   90.00
#
_symmetry.space_group_name_H-M   'P 1'
#
loop_
_entity.id
_entity.type
_entity.pdbx_description
1 polymer ?
#
loop_
_entity_poly.entity_id
_entity_poly.type
_entity_poly.pdbx_seq_one_letter_code
_entity_poly.pdbx_strand_id
1 'polypeptide(L)'
;MTVTDNTTARTAFTNLRDHLGQPLDRPLTLAVAGAGARGTSYAALAAAGDIPVTITAIAEPRTHRRATFAQTHAVPVKHRYTDWRELAAAPRLADSVLIALQDAQHIEAAKAFAARGYDILLEKPMATDTAECDRIAETAETAGVSLTVCHVMRYTPYTRKLKELLAAGRVGNLVSVQHLEPIGYYHYAHSYVRGNWRRTDLASFLLLTKSCHDIDWLGHIVDRPVRAVSSFGSLTHFRPEHKPAGAGERCLSCTVEPDCAYSALKLYPAGLRDGGIKRYFTRIATDELTEAAVTEALKSGPYGRCAYNSDNDVVDHQVVNIEYEGGATASFTLTAFTPQDNRHTKIFGTRGQITGDGRTIEIYDFVTDERTVIDTDNGGASAGEGHGGGDAGLIAAFLQAHHEGRPDLLLTGAAESRDSHRVVFAAEQARLTGQVVRL
;
A
#
# COMPACT_ATOMS: atom_id res chain seq x y z
N MET A 1 -40.10 -18.66 4.51
CA MET A 1 -39.27 -17.51 4.31
C MET A 1 -38.26 -17.86 3.23
N THR A 2 -38.44 -17.31 2.07
CA THR A 2 -37.74 -17.64 0.83
C THR A 2 -36.28 -17.14 0.89
N VAL A 3 -35.36 -18.08 0.70
CA VAL A 3 -33.94 -17.81 0.48
C VAL A 3 -33.84 -17.06 -0.84
N THR A 4 -33.54 -15.78 -0.79
CA THR A 4 -33.19 -14.99 -1.99
C THR A 4 -31.78 -15.36 -2.42
N ASP A 5 -31.72 -15.89 -3.60
CA ASP A 5 -30.57 -16.41 -4.34
C ASP A 5 -29.51 -15.31 -4.57
N ASN A 6 -28.32 -15.54 -4.05
CA ASN A 6 -27.15 -14.65 -4.14
C ASN A 6 -26.39 -14.84 -5.47
N THR A 7 -27.14 -15.11 -6.55
CA THR A 7 -26.59 -15.46 -7.88
C THR A 7 -26.21 -14.23 -8.72
N THR A 8 -26.63 -13.03 -8.33
CA THR A 8 -26.37 -11.79 -9.10
C THR A 8 -24.96 -11.24 -8.94
N ALA A 9 -24.27 -11.53 -7.84
CA ALA A 9 -22.87 -11.10 -7.63
C ALA A 9 -21.83 -11.95 -8.41
N ARG A 10 -22.23 -13.17 -8.86
CA ARG A 10 -21.35 -14.06 -9.64
C ARG A 10 -21.34 -13.80 -11.15
N THR A 11 -22.28 -13.03 -11.66
CA THR A 11 -22.41 -12.80 -13.12
C THR A 11 -21.47 -11.71 -13.65
N ALA A 12 -21.02 -10.77 -12.82
CA ALA A 12 -20.02 -9.75 -13.20
C ALA A 12 -18.60 -10.33 -13.42
N PHE A 13 -18.30 -11.49 -12.81
CA PHE A 13 -17.00 -12.16 -12.96
C PHE A 13 -16.82 -12.94 -14.27
N THR A 14 -17.86 -13.17 -15.04
CA THR A 14 -17.78 -13.96 -16.28
C THR A 14 -17.04 -13.24 -17.40
N ASN A 15 -17.16 -11.92 -17.50
CA ASN A 15 -16.53 -11.15 -18.59
C ASN A 15 -15.02 -10.92 -18.39
N LEU A 16 -14.52 -10.86 -17.14
CA LEU A 16 -13.08 -10.78 -16.85
C LEU A 16 -12.34 -12.08 -17.23
N ARG A 17 -13.01 -13.24 -17.11
CA ARG A 17 -12.43 -14.55 -17.48
C ARG A 17 -12.16 -14.68 -18.96
N ASP A 18 -12.99 -14.07 -19.80
CA ASP A 18 -12.84 -14.19 -21.25
C ASP A 18 -11.64 -13.38 -21.78
N HIS A 19 -11.29 -12.28 -21.13
CA HIS A 19 -10.16 -11.42 -21.55
C HIS A 19 -8.78 -11.99 -21.13
N LEU A 20 -8.65 -12.54 -19.91
CA LEU A 20 -7.42 -13.20 -19.43
C LEU A 20 -7.36 -14.68 -19.76
N GLY A 21 -8.36 -15.23 -20.42
CA GLY A 21 -8.59 -16.68 -20.54
C GLY A 21 -7.68 -17.44 -21.51
N GLN A 22 -6.70 -16.79 -22.14
CA GLN A 22 -5.78 -17.46 -23.06
C GLN A 22 -4.31 -17.22 -22.66
N PRO A 23 -3.51 -18.27 -22.50
CA PRO A 23 -2.08 -18.13 -22.24
C PRO A 23 -1.36 -17.36 -23.37
N LEU A 24 -0.36 -16.57 -23.00
CA LEU A 24 0.50 -15.89 -23.95
C LEU A 24 1.67 -16.80 -24.36
N ASP A 25 1.93 -16.88 -25.64
CA ASP A 25 3.08 -17.60 -26.23
C ASP A 25 4.33 -16.70 -26.41
N ARG A 26 4.28 -15.47 -25.90
CA ARG A 26 5.32 -14.43 -26.00
C ARG A 26 5.53 -13.74 -24.65
N PRO A 27 6.66 -13.02 -24.46
CA PRO A 27 6.84 -12.17 -23.29
C PRO A 27 5.68 -11.19 -23.09
N LEU A 28 5.24 -11.02 -21.85
CA LEU A 28 4.29 -9.97 -21.47
C LEU A 28 4.96 -8.60 -21.67
N THR A 29 4.21 -7.63 -22.16
CA THR A 29 4.70 -6.26 -22.30
C THR A 29 4.09 -5.34 -21.27
N LEU A 30 4.92 -4.49 -20.65
CA LEU A 30 4.51 -3.59 -19.57
C LEU A 30 4.95 -2.15 -19.85
N ALA A 31 4.02 -1.21 -19.84
CA ALA A 31 4.29 0.22 -19.77
C ALA A 31 4.27 0.71 -18.33
N VAL A 32 5.04 1.76 -18.01
CA VAL A 32 5.10 2.29 -16.65
C VAL A 32 4.78 3.78 -16.65
N ALA A 33 3.79 4.18 -15.85
CA ALA A 33 3.45 5.56 -15.57
C ALA A 33 3.90 5.91 -14.13
N GLY A 34 5.03 6.63 -14.03
CA GLY A 34 5.69 7.01 -12.79
C GLY A 34 6.89 6.12 -12.43
N ALA A 35 8.12 6.67 -12.48
CA ALA A 35 9.36 6.04 -12.03
C ALA A 35 9.80 6.53 -10.64
N GLY A 36 8.83 6.69 -9.73
CA GLY A 36 9.08 6.89 -8.30
C GLY A 36 9.61 5.60 -7.64
N ALA A 37 9.70 5.59 -6.31
CA ALA A 37 10.17 4.43 -5.56
C ALA A 37 9.36 3.15 -5.90
N ARG A 38 8.02 3.25 -5.93
CA ARG A 38 7.14 2.10 -6.20
C ARG A 38 7.23 1.62 -7.65
N GLY A 39 7.06 2.53 -8.62
CA GLY A 39 7.14 2.15 -10.04
C GLY A 39 8.47 1.52 -10.43
N THR A 40 9.59 2.04 -9.89
CA THR A 40 10.92 1.46 -10.11
C THR A 40 11.07 0.09 -9.46
N SER A 41 10.58 -0.08 -8.21
CA SER A 41 10.62 -1.37 -7.50
C SER A 41 9.82 -2.46 -8.23
N TYR A 42 8.59 -2.17 -8.63
CA TYR A 42 7.74 -3.13 -9.31
C TYR A 42 8.26 -3.51 -10.70
N ALA A 43 8.76 -2.52 -11.46
CA ALA A 43 9.38 -2.80 -12.75
C ALA A 43 10.64 -3.69 -12.61
N ALA A 44 11.45 -3.46 -11.58
CA ALA A 44 12.61 -4.29 -11.28
C ALA A 44 12.21 -5.73 -10.90
N LEU A 45 11.19 -5.90 -10.06
CA LEU A 45 10.65 -7.21 -9.69
C LEU A 45 10.06 -7.94 -10.91
N ALA A 46 9.34 -7.22 -11.78
CA ALA A 46 8.81 -7.79 -13.01
C ALA A 46 9.92 -8.27 -13.95
N ALA A 47 10.98 -7.48 -14.10
CA ALA A 47 12.11 -7.84 -14.96
C ALA A 47 13.00 -8.96 -14.39
N ALA A 48 12.99 -9.18 -13.09
CA ALA A 48 13.78 -10.20 -12.39
C ALA A 48 13.01 -11.52 -12.16
N GLY A 49 11.70 -11.55 -12.42
CA GLY A 49 10.86 -12.73 -12.21
C GLY A 49 11.05 -13.82 -13.27
N ASP A 50 10.49 -15.00 -13.01
CA ASP A 50 10.59 -16.17 -13.88
C ASP A 50 9.79 -16.03 -15.20
N ILE A 51 8.77 -15.16 -15.22
CA ILE A 51 7.94 -14.90 -16.39
C ILE A 51 8.59 -13.82 -17.24
N PRO A 52 8.84 -14.07 -18.53
CA PRO A 52 9.46 -13.09 -19.41
C PRO A 52 8.62 -11.83 -19.58
N VAL A 53 9.18 -10.67 -19.22
CA VAL A 53 8.54 -9.36 -19.34
C VAL A 53 9.43 -8.39 -20.09
N THR A 54 8.84 -7.59 -20.98
CA THR A 54 9.50 -6.48 -21.65
C THR A 54 8.89 -5.15 -21.20
N ILE A 55 9.70 -4.27 -20.61
CA ILE A 55 9.26 -2.90 -20.30
C ILE A 55 9.37 -2.06 -21.57
N THR A 56 8.23 -1.68 -22.13
CA THR A 56 8.17 -1.06 -23.48
C THR A 56 8.15 0.46 -23.47
N ALA A 57 7.64 1.08 -22.41
CA ALA A 57 7.47 2.52 -22.30
C ALA A 57 7.56 3.02 -20.86
N ILE A 58 7.96 4.29 -20.71
CA ILE A 58 8.02 4.99 -19.42
C ILE A 58 7.48 6.42 -19.55
N ALA A 59 6.69 6.86 -18.59
CA ALA A 59 6.33 8.26 -18.39
C ALA A 59 6.78 8.72 -17.00
N GLU A 60 7.70 9.67 -16.93
CA GLU A 60 8.22 10.26 -15.69
C GLU A 60 8.69 11.70 -15.96
N PRO A 61 8.17 12.70 -15.24
CA PRO A 61 8.53 14.11 -15.48
C PRO A 61 10.00 14.42 -15.15
N ARG A 62 10.58 13.76 -14.15
CA ARG A 62 11.96 14.03 -13.70
C ARG A 62 12.97 13.38 -14.66
N THR A 63 13.72 14.23 -15.34
CA THR A 63 14.65 13.81 -16.41
C THR A 63 15.65 12.74 -15.95
N HIS A 64 16.25 12.93 -14.77
CA HIS A 64 17.22 11.97 -14.24
C HIS A 64 16.57 10.59 -14.00
N ARG A 65 15.43 10.54 -13.32
CA ARG A 65 14.72 9.27 -13.04
C ARG A 65 14.25 8.58 -14.31
N ARG A 66 13.70 9.36 -15.25
CA ARG A 66 13.28 8.84 -16.56
C ARG A 66 14.46 8.24 -17.33
N ALA A 67 15.61 8.92 -17.34
CA ALA A 67 16.82 8.44 -18.04
C ALA A 67 17.37 7.17 -17.37
N THR A 68 17.52 7.15 -16.05
CA THR A 68 18.01 5.98 -15.29
C THR A 68 17.09 4.78 -15.49
N PHE A 69 15.77 4.96 -15.34
CA PHE A 69 14.79 3.89 -15.57
C PHE A 69 14.86 3.34 -16.98
N ALA A 70 14.89 4.24 -17.99
CA ALA A 70 14.94 3.84 -19.38
C ALA A 70 16.26 3.13 -19.76
N GLN A 71 17.36 3.47 -19.13
CA GLN A 71 18.65 2.76 -19.31
C GLN A 71 18.59 1.37 -18.67
N THR A 72 18.09 1.27 -17.44
CA THR A 72 17.98 -0.01 -16.69
C THR A 72 17.14 -1.03 -17.45
N HIS A 73 16.03 -0.60 -18.05
CA HIS A 73 15.05 -1.47 -18.69
C HIS A 73 15.12 -1.44 -20.23
N ALA A 74 16.17 -0.84 -20.81
CA ALA A 74 16.36 -0.72 -22.26
C ALA A 74 15.17 -0.13 -23.03
N VAL A 75 14.42 0.82 -22.40
CA VAL A 75 13.25 1.44 -23.04
C VAL A 75 13.69 2.30 -24.24
N PRO A 76 13.09 2.11 -25.44
CA PRO A 76 13.44 2.88 -26.64
C PRO A 76 13.23 4.39 -26.46
N VAL A 77 14.10 5.23 -27.04
CA VAL A 77 14.02 6.71 -26.88
C VAL A 77 12.65 7.26 -27.26
N LYS A 78 12.04 6.75 -28.33
CA LYS A 78 10.72 7.17 -28.82
C LYS A 78 9.56 6.82 -27.88
N HIS A 79 9.78 5.99 -26.86
CA HIS A 79 8.78 5.56 -25.88
C HIS A 79 9.07 6.10 -24.48
N ARG A 80 9.82 7.22 -24.35
CA ARG A 80 10.16 7.90 -23.11
C ARG A 80 9.41 9.21 -23.04
N TYR A 81 8.36 9.26 -22.24
CA TYR A 81 7.44 10.38 -22.12
C TYR A 81 7.73 11.18 -20.86
N THR A 82 7.39 12.48 -20.86
CA THR A 82 7.51 13.35 -19.67
C THR A 82 6.24 13.33 -18.84
N ASP A 83 5.10 13.07 -19.45
CA ASP A 83 3.78 13.02 -18.81
C ASP A 83 3.09 11.70 -19.19
N TRP A 84 2.40 11.10 -18.23
CA TRP A 84 1.63 9.88 -18.45
C TRP A 84 0.50 10.08 -19.50
N ARG A 85 0.00 11.31 -19.67
CA ARG A 85 -1.01 11.65 -20.67
C ARG A 85 -0.48 11.48 -22.09
N GLU A 86 0.79 11.80 -22.31
CA GLU A 86 1.47 11.58 -23.60
C GLU A 86 1.55 10.07 -23.89
N LEU A 87 1.90 9.27 -22.89
CA LEU A 87 1.93 7.81 -23.02
C LEU A 87 0.53 7.24 -23.28
N ALA A 88 -0.50 7.70 -22.58
CA ALA A 88 -1.88 7.25 -22.78
C ALA A 88 -2.46 7.70 -24.15
N ALA A 89 -2.00 8.84 -24.69
CA ALA A 89 -2.40 9.32 -26.01
C ALA A 89 -1.72 8.56 -27.16
N ALA A 90 -0.55 7.95 -26.94
CA ALA A 90 0.16 7.16 -27.93
C ALA A 90 -0.63 5.89 -28.34
N PRO A 91 -0.33 5.27 -29.48
CA PRO A 91 -0.83 3.93 -29.79
C PRO A 91 -0.48 2.96 -28.64
N ARG A 92 -1.34 1.96 -28.41
CA ARG A 92 -1.09 0.96 -27.34
C ARG A 92 0.28 0.30 -27.52
N LEU A 93 1.15 0.45 -26.52
CA LEU A 93 2.55 0.02 -26.57
C LEU A 93 2.82 -1.23 -25.73
N ALA A 94 1.85 -1.69 -24.93
CA ALA A 94 2.01 -2.81 -24.03
C ALA A 94 0.67 -3.53 -23.77
N ASP A 95 0.75 -4.75 -23.24
CA ASP A 95 -0.42 -5.50 -22.76
C ASP A 95 -0.99 -4.84 -21.52
N SER A 96 -0.10 -4.46 -20.61
CA SER A 96 -0.48 -3.91 -19.31
C SER A 96 0.24 -2.60 -19.03
N VAL A 97 -0.32 -1.80 -18.11
CA VAL A 97 0.30 -0.59 -17.58
C VAL A 97 0.37 -0.64 -16.06
N LEU A 98 1.55 -0.33 -15.52
CA LEU A 98 1.74 -0.02 -14.10
C LEU A 98 1.51 1.47 -13.89
N ILE A 99 0.51 1.83 -13.08
CA ILE A 99 0.22 3.21 -12.69
C ILE A 99 0.74 3.41 -11.26
N ALA A 100 1.84 4.15 -11.12
CA ALA A 100 2.50 4.47 -9.85
C ALA A 100 2.71 5.99 -9.73
N LEU A 101 1.61 6.71 -9.84
CA LEU A 101 1.50 8.17 -9.83
C LEU A 101 1.18 8.69 -8.40
N GLN A 102 0.93 10.00 -8.29
CA GLN A 102 0.33 10.56 -7.08
C GLN A 102 -1.16 10.20 -7.01
N ASP A 103 -1.66 9.95 -5.81
CA ASP A 103 -2.97 9.37 -5.52
C ASP A 103 -4.13 10.05 -6.30
N ALA A 104 -4.15 11.38 -6.35
CA ALA A 104 -5.17 12.16 -7.06
C ALA A 104 -5.16 12.02 -8.60
N GLN A 105 -4.12 11.41 -9.18
CA GLN A 105 -4.02 11.20 -10.63
C GLN A 105 -4.54 9.81 -11.05
N HIS A 106 -4.81 8.93 -10.11
CA HIS A 106 -5.15 7.53 -10.38
C HIS A 106 -6.41 7.39 -11.24
N ILE A 107 -7.47 8.14 -10.93
CA ILE A 107 -8.73 8.07 -11.67
C ILE A 107 -8.59 8.43 -13.15
N GLU A 108 -7.95 9.55 -13.46
CA GLU A 108 -7.82 9.99 -14.85
C GLU A 108 -6.84 9.12 -15.63
N ALA A 109 -5.77 8.63 -14.98
CA ALA A 109 -4.85 7.69 -15.59
C ALA A 109 -5.52 6.34 -15.86
N ALA A 110 -6.24 5.77 -14.88
CA ALA A 110 -6.95 4.50 -15.06
C ALA A 110 -7.97 4.58 -16.20
N LYS A 111 -8.76 5.66 -16.28
CA LYS A 111 -9.71 5.90 -17.38
C LYS A 111 -9.01 5.95 -18.75
N ALA A 112 -7.91 6.71 -18.84
CA ALA A 112 -7.21 6.90 -20.10
C ALA A 112 -6.58 5.60 -20.61
N PHE A 113 -5.96 4.81 -19.73
CA PHE A 113 -5.35 3.54 -20.11
C PHE A 113 -6.39 2.44 -20.36
N ALA A 114 -7.46 2.36 -19.57
CA ALA A 114 -8.55 1.42 -19.79
C ALA A 114 -9.22 1.65 -21.16
N ALA A 115 -9.47 2.92 -21.54
CA ALA A 115 -10.01 3.27 -22.87
C ALA A 115 -9.09 2.84 -24.04
N ARG A 116 -7.82 2.57 -23.78
CA ARG A 116 -6.86 2.03 -24.75
C ARG A 116 -6.72 0.51 -24.67
N GLY A 117 -7.47 -0.15 -23.79
CA GLY A 117 -7.46 -1.59 -23.63
C GLY A 117 -6.22 -2.13 -22.89
N TYR A 118 -5.54 -1.32 -22.07
CA TYR A 118 -4.49 -1.81 -21.18
C TYR A 118 -5.09 -2.52 -19.97
N ASP A 119 -4.56 -3.67 -19.62
CA ASP A 119 -4.72 -4.20 -18.28
C ASP A 119 -3.92 -3.35 -17.28
N ILE A 120 -4.47 -3.13 -16.10
CA ILE A 120 -3.96 -2.11 -15.18
C ILE A 120 -3.46 -2.74 -13.88
N LEU A 121 -2.22 -2.46 -13.52
CA LEU A 121 -1.69 -2.62 -12.17
C LEU A 121 -1.62 -1.23 -11.53
N LEU A 122 -2.50 -0.96 -10.56
CA LEU A 122 -2.68 0.37 -9.96
C LEU A 122 -2.09 0.42 -8.55
N GLU A 123 -1.18 1.38 -8.30
CA GLU A 123 -0.70 1.61 -6.93
C GLU A 123 -1.83 2.04 -5.99
N LYS A 124 -1.67 1.68 -4.71
CA LYS A 124 -2.61 2.08 -3.66
C LYS A 124 -2.32 3.51 -3.15
N PRO A 125 -3.31 4.21 -2.62
CA PRO A 125 -4.73 3.87 -2.57
C PRO A 125 -5.37 3.91 -3.97
N MET A 126 -6.45 3.16 -4.15
CA MET A 126 -7.14 3.10 -5.46
C MET A 126 -7.54 4.49 -5.96
N ALA A 127 -8.11 5.31 -5.07
CA ALA A 127 -8.45 6.71 -5.32
C ALA A 127 -8.53 7.50 -4.00
N THR A 128 -8.82 8.80 -4.08
CA THR A 128 -8.86 9.71 -2.92
C THR A 128 -10.27 9.92 -2.34
N ASP A 129 -11.31 9.43 -3.02
CA ASP A 129 -12.68 9.40 -2.52
C ASP A 129 -13.46 8.16 -3.02
N THR A 130 -14.60 7.89 -2.39
CA THR A 130 -15.44 6.71 -2.68
C THR A 130 -15.97 6.72 -4.12
N ALA A 131 -16.43 7.88 -4.61
CA ALA A 131 -17.00 7.99 -5.93
C ALA A 131 -15.96 7.76 -7.04
N GLU A 132 -14.70 8.14 -6.78
CA GLU A 132 -13.58 7.83 -7.69
C GLU A 132 -13.26 6.33 -7.70
N CYS A 133 -13.29 5.66 -6.54
CA CYS A 133 -13.13 4.20 -6.48
C CYS A 133 -14.22 3.49 -7.29
N ASP A 134 -15.48 3.92 -7.15
CA ASP A 134 -16.59 3.38 -7.93
C ASP A 134 -16.37 3.58 -9.43
N ARG A 135 -16.01 4.82 -9.85
CA ARG A 135 -15.74 5.13 -11.26
C ARG A 135 -14.56 4.34 -11.84
N ILE A 136 -13.50 4.10 -11.08
CA ILE A 136 -12.38 3.27 -11.54
C ILE A 136 -12.83 1.84 -11.78
N ALA A 137 -13.61 1.27 -10.85
CA ALA A 137 -14.13 -0.09 -11.00
C ALA A 137 -15.06 -0.21 -12.21
N GLU A 138 -16.01 0.71 -12.36
CA GLU A 138 -16.93 0.79 -13.52
C GLU A 138 -16.18 0.97 -14.84
N THR A 139 -15.11 1.78 -14.83
CA THR A 139 -14.29 2.01 -16.03
C THR A 139 -13.60 0.73 -16.48
N ALA A 140 -13.00 -0.01 -15.56
CA ALA A 140 -12.32 -1.27 -15.87
C ALA A 140 -13.33 -2.31 -16.41
N GLU A 141 -14.48 -2.44 -15.75
CA GLU A 141 -15.56 -3.33 -16.18
C GLU A 141 -16.10 -2.97 -17.57
N THR A 142 -16.41 -1.70 -17.79
CA THR A 142 -16.96 -1.21 -19.08
C THR A 142 -15.96 -1.37 -20.22
N ALA A 143 -14.67 -1.15 -19.96
CA ALA A 143 -13.61 -1.33 -20.94
C ALA A 143 -13.23 -2.81 -21.17
N GLY A 144 -13.70 -3.73 -20.33
CA GLY A 144 -13.35 -5.16 -20.37
C GLY A 144 -11.88 -5.42 -20.09
N VAL A 145 -11.24 -4.60 -19.25
CA VAL A 145 -9.83 -4.74 -18.87
C VAL A 145 -9.69 -5.22 -17.43
N SER A 146 -8.60 -5.95 -17.17
CA SER A 146 -8.23 -6.30 -15.80
C SER A 146 -7.69 -5.08 -15.06
N LEU A 147 -8.13 -4.89 -13.80
CA LEU A 147 -7.56 -3.90 -12.90
C LEU A 147 -7.23 -4.56 -11.58
N THR A 148 -5.97 -4.50 -11.19
CA THR A 148 -5.44 -5.04 -9.94
C THR A 148 -4.83 -3.90 -9.13
N VAL A 149 -5.27 -3.71 -7.89
CA VAL A 149 -4.71 -2.69 -6.97
C VAL A 149 -3.58 -3.31 -6.14
N CYS A 150 -2.52 -2.56 -5.91
CA CYS A 150 -1.33 -3.01 -5.20
C CYS A 150 -1.54 -3.18 -3.68
N HIS A 151 -2.55 -3.94 -3.27
CA HIS A 151 -2.73 -4.40 -1.89
C HIS A 151 -1.82 -5.60 -1.61
N VAL A 152 -0.54 -5.34 -1.57
CA VAL A 152 0.55 -6.33 -1.54
C VAL A 152 0.48 -7.30 -0.36
N MET A 153 -0.14 -6.90 0.76
CA MET A 153 -0.21 -7.73 1.97
C MET A 153 -0.98 -9.04 1.76
N ARG A 154 -1.93 -9.10 0.83
CA ARG A 154 -2.64 -10.35 0.51
C ARG A 154 -1.72 -11.41 -0.11
N TYR A 155 -0.60 -11.00 -0.70
CA TYR A 155 0.32 -11.87 -1.45
C TYR A 155 1.56 -12.31 -0.66
N THR A 156 1.67 -11.92 0.62
CA THR A 156 2.80 -12.37 1.46
C THR A 156 2.71 -13.88 1.76
N PRO A 157 3.85 -14.57 1.92
CA PRO A 157 3.88 -15.95 2.42
C PRO A 157 3.15 -16.09 3.77
N TYR A 158 3.31 -15.08 4.66
CA TYR A 158 2.61 -15.01 5.93
C TYR A 158 1.09 -15.05 5.77
N THR A 159 0.53 -14.19 4.92
CA THR A 159 -0.92 -14.13 4.68
C THR A 159 -1.47 -15.42 4.08
N ARG A 160 -0.77 -15.99 3.10
CA ARG A 160 -1.14 -17.29 2.52
C ARG A 160 -1.21 -18.38 3.59
N LYS A 161 -0.16 -18.48 4.41
CA LYS A 161 -0.10 -19.47 5.48
C LYS A 161 -1.20 -19.27 6.52
N LEU A 162 -1.46 -18.01 6.88
CA LEU A 162 -2.54 -17.68 7.81
C LEU A 162 -3.93 -18.08 7.27
N LYS A 163 -4.21 -17.78 6.00
CA LYS A 163 -5.47 -18.21 5.34
C LYS A 163 -5.61 -19.74 5.28
N GLU A 164 -4.52 -20.47 4.97
CA GLU A 164 -4.51 -21.93 5.00
C GLU A 164 -4.88 -22.48 6.40
N LEU A 165 -4.28 -21.91 7.46
CA LEU A 165 -4.56 -22.33 8.83
C LEU A 165 -5.99 -22.05 9.27
N LEU A 166 -6.52 -20.89 8.91
CA LEU A 166 -7.92 -20.52 9.17
C LEU A 166 -8.89 -21.43 8.41
N ALA A 167 -8.64 -21.67 7.12
CA ALA A 167 -9.46 -22.57 6.30
C ALA A 167 -9.41 -24.03 6.78
N ALA A 168 -8.27 -24.47 7.32
CA ALA A 168 -8.11 -25.78 7.97
C ALA A 168 -8.77 -25.87 9.35
N GLY A 169 -9.42 -24.80 9.85
CA GLY A 169 -10.12 -24.76 11.13
C GLY A 169 -9.21 -24.88 12.36
N ARG A 170 -7.91 -24.52 12.23
CA ARG A 170 -6.91 -24.66 13.32
C ARG A 170 -7.28 -23.89 14.60
N VAL A 171 -8.09 -22.85 14.50
CA VAL A 171 -8.62 -22.10 15.66
C VAL A 171 -10.15 -22.18 15.78
N GLY A 172 -10.80 -23.04 14.99
CA GLY A 172 -12.25 -23.10 14.89
C GLY A 172 -12.83 -21.89 14.14
N ASN A 173 -14.01 -21.42 14.54
CA ASN A 173 -14.63 -20.23 13.95
C ASN A 173 -13.92 -18.96 14.43
N LEU A 174 -13.54 -18.07 13.53
CA LEU A 174 -12.98 -16.77 13.85
C LEU A 174 -14.03 -15.91 14.57
N VAL A 175 -13.68 -15.40 15.73
CA VAL A 175 -14.53 -14.56 16.61
C VAL A 175 -14.08 -13.10 16.59
N SER A 176 -12.79 -12.85 16.76
CA SER A 176 -12.26 -11.48 16.85
C SER A 176 -10.81 -11.39 16.35
N VAL A 177 -10.43 -10.21 15.83
CA VAL A 177 -9.06 -9.90 15.40
C VAL A 177 -8.59 -8.63 16.09
N GLN A 178 -7.34 -8.61 16.59
CA GLN A 178 -6.61 -7.41 16.95
C GLN A 178 -5.44 -7.23 15.98
N HIS A 179 -5.31 -6.04 15.41
CA HIS A 179 -4.25 -5.74 14.43
C HIS A 179 -3.62 -4.39 14.73
N LEU A 180 -2.29 -4.33 14.70
CA LEU A 180 -1.50 -3.13 14.96
C LEU A 180 -0.57 -2.85 13.77
N GLU A 181 -0.62 -1.63 13.24
CA GLU A 181 0.39 -1.08 12.34
C GLU A 181 1.31 -0.14 13.12
N PRO A 182 2.54 -0.58 13.47
CA PRO A 182 3.55 0.25 14.11
C PRO A 182 4.31 1.03 13.05
N ILE A 183 3.88 2.25 12.72
CA ILE A 183 4.46 3.04 11.61
C ILE A 183 5.97 3.26 11.80
N GLY A 184 6.39 3.46 13.06
CA GLY A 184 7.73 3.87 13.40
C GLY A 184 7.88 5.40 13.42
N TYR A 185 8.45 5.92 14.52
CA TYR A 185 8.51 7.34 14.83
C TYR A 185 9.24 8.19 13.77
N TYR A 186 10.33 7.69 13.21
CA TYR A 186 11.08 8.40 12.17
C TYR A 186 10.45 8.27 10.79
N HIS A 187 9.78 7.15 10.48
CA HIS A 187 9.02 6.96 9.25
C HIS A 187 7.84 7.93 9.21
N TYR A 188 7.09 8.02 10.32
CA TYR A 188 6.00 8.98 10.42
C TYR A 188 6.49 10.41 10.23
N ALA A 189 7.55 10.81 10.95
CA ALA A 189 8.16 12.13 10.83
C ALA A 189 8.66 12.44 9.41
N HIS A 190 9.15 11.42 8.67
CA HIS A 190 9.54 11.55 7.26
C HIS A 190 8.33 11.76 6.36
N SER A 191 7.36 10.84 6.39
CA SER A 191 6.30 10.74 5.38
C SER A 191 5.10 11.65 5.67
N TYR A 192 4.70 11.73 6.94
CA TYR A 192 3.42 12.31 7.37
C TYR A 192 3.57 13.63 8.14
N VAL A 193 4.81 14.06 8.43
CA VAL A 193 5.10 15.39 8.98
C VAL A 193 5.79 16.27 7.95
N ARG A 194 6.78 15.74 7.20
CA ARG A 194 7.62 16.51 6.27
C ARG A 194 7.34 16.18 4.80
N GLY A 195 6.91 14.96 4.53
CA GLY A 195 6.78 14.40 3.20
C GLY A 195 5.47 14.73 2.50
N ASN A 196 5.22 14.01 1.40
CA ASN A 196 4.09 14.29 0.50
C ASN A 196 2.73 13.98 1.12
N TRP A 197 2.66 13.11 2.11
CA TRP A 197 1.41 12.68 2.78
C TRP A 197 1.13 13.43 4.09
N ARG A 198 1.76 14.58 4.31
CA ARG A 198 1.62 15.36 5.53
C ARG A 198 0.31 16.13 5.67
N ARG A 199 -0.39 16.35 4.55
CA ARG A 199 -1.63 17.13 4.51
C ARG A 199 -2.72 16.41 3.75
N THR A 200 -3.93 16.52 4.28
CA THR A 200 -5.12 15.89 3.70
C THR A 200 -5.47 16.47 2.33
N ASP A 201 -5.24 17.77 2.10
CA ASP A 201 -5.50 18.45 0.82
C ASP A 201 -4.45 18.18 -0.25
N LEU A 202 -3.25 17.73 0.12
CA LEU A 202 -2.17 17.40 -0.82
C LEU A 202 -2.19 15.94 -1.27
N ALA A 203 -2.65 15.06 -0.40
CA ALA A 203 -2.72 13.62 -0.66
C ALA A 203 -4.09 13.06 -0.22
N SER A 204 -4.24 12.71 1.06
CA SER A 204 -5.47 12.32 1.72
C SER A 204 -5.21 12.08 3.22
N PHE A 205 -6.20 11.60 3.97
CA PHE A 205 -6.06 11.27 5.39
C PHE A 205 -5.16 10.05 5.63
N LEU A 206 -4.60 9.95 6.85
CA LEU A 206 -3.57 8.96 7.19
C LEU A 206 -4.03 7.51 6.96
N LEU A 207 -5.25 7.14 7.38
CA LEU A 207 -5.74 5.78 7.24
C LEU A 207 -5.78 5.32 5.77
N LEU A 208 -6.13 6.21 4.85
CA LEU A 208 -6.13 5.91 3.41
C LEU A 208 -4.70 5.75 2.88
N THR A 209 -3.85 6.75 3.11
CA THR A 209 -2.52 6.80 2.50
C THR A 209 -1.56 5.77 3.08
N LYS A 210 -1.70 5.45 4.39
CA LYS A 210 -0.82 4.48 5.08
C LYS A 210 -1.44 3.10 5.17
N SER A 211 -2.69 2.99 5.62
CA SER A 211 -3.25 1.74 6.13
C SER A 211 -4.49 1.23 5.40
N CYS A 212 -4.75 1.72 4.17
CA CYS A 212 -5.81 1.13 3.35
C CYS A 212 -5.58 -0.38 3.12
N HIS A 213 -4.33 -0.82 3.02
CA HIS A 213 -4.03 -2.24 2.90
C HIS A 213 -4.17 -3.03 4.21
N ASP A 214 -4.11 -2.40 5.37
CA ASP A 214 -4.39 -3.09 6.64
C ASP A 214 -5.90 -3.35 6.77
N ILE A 215 -6.73 -2.39 6.39
CA ILE A 215 -8.19 -2.56 6.34
C ILE A 215 -8.59 -3.58 5.27
N ASP A 216 -7.97 -3.53 4.09
CA ASP A 216 -8.13 -4.51 3.03
C ASP A 216 -7.74 -5.92 3.49
N TRP A 217 -6.59 -6.04 4.18
CA TRP A 217 -6.10 -7.29 4.72
C TRP A 217 -7.01 -7.87 5.80
N LEU A 218 -7.55 -7.03 6.70
CA LEU A 218 -8.53 -7.47 7.70
C LEU A 218 -9.80 -8.03 7.04
N GLY A 219 -10.32 -7.37 6.00
CA GLY A 219 -11.43 -7.88 5.20
C GLY A 219 -11.11 -9.24 4.58
N HIS A 220 -9.91 -9.40 4.02
CA HIS A 220 -9.44 -10.66 3.42
C HIS A 220 -9.29 -11.79 4.45
N ILE A 221 -8.80 -11.49 5.67
CA ILE A 221 -8.62 -12.50 6.73
C ILE A 221 -9.95 -12.93 7.33
N VAL A 222 -10.83 -11.98 7.64
CA VAL A 222 -12.14 -12.27 8.25
C VAL A 222 -13.10 -12.91 7.23
N ASP A 223 -12.99 -12.50 5.95
CA ASP A 223 -13.73 -13.08 4.81
C ASP A 223 -15.26 -13.00 4.98
N ARG A 224 -15.74 -11.85 5.46
CA ARG A 224 -17.16 -11.54 5.67
C ARG A 224 -17.44 -10.09 5.33
N PRO A 225 -18.64 -9.73 4.87
CA PRO A 225 -19.04 -8.36 4.65
C PRO A 225 -18.95 -7.53 5.95
N VAL A 226 -18.51 -6.28 5.83
CA VAL A 226 -18.51 -5.33 6.93
C VAL A 226 -19.92 -4.78 7.15
N ARG A 227 -20.37 -4.73 8.39
CA ARG A 227 -21.67 -4.22 8.80
C ARG A 227 -21.62 -2.81 9.37
N ALA A 228 -20.59 -2.54 10.18
CA ALA A 228 -20.46 -1.25 10.86
C ALA A 228 -19.00 -0.96 11.22
N VAL A 229 -18.67 0.34 11.30
CA VAL A 229 -17.34 0.84 11.65
C VAL A 229 -17.47 1.98 12.66
N SER A 230 -16.60 2.00 13.67
CA SER A 230 -16.34 3.17 14.52
C SER A 230 -14.85 3.50 14.53
N SER A 231 -14.50 4.78 14.69
CA SER A 231 -13.09 5.19 14.65
C SER A 231 -12.85 6.44 15.48
N PHE A 232 -11.66 6.51 16.12
CA PHE A 232 -11.15 7.66 16.87
C PHE A 232 -9.68 7.87 16.52
N GLY A 233 -9.26 9.12 16.40
CA GLY A 233 -7.88 9.46 16.11
C GLY A 233 -7.70 10.98 16.00
N SER A 234 -6.51 11.47 16.30
CA SER A 234 -6.19 12.89 16.28
C SER A 234 -4.71 13.16 16.01
N LEU A 235 -4.37 14.38 15.69
CA LEU A 235 -3.00 14.88 15.68
C LEU A 235 -2.70 15.45 17.06
N THR A 236 -1.89 14.75 17.86
CA THR A 236 -1.65 15.11 19.27
C THR A 236 -0.27 15.67 19.51
N HIS A 237 0.76 15.20 18.81
CA HIS A 237 2.14 15.48 19.15
C HIS A 237 2.88 16.41 18.17
N PHE A 238 2.73 16.22 16.89
CA PHE A 238 3.49 16.97 15.85
C PHE A 238 2.80 18.31 15.56
N ARG A 239 2.82 19.21 16.57
CA ARG A 239 2.14 20.49 16.60
C ARG A 239 3.05 21.59 17.19
N PRO A 240 2.85 22.85 16.84
CA PRO A 240 3.66 23.97 17.36
C PRO A 240 3.67 24.07 18.90
N GLU A 241 2.55 23.72 19.55
CA GLU A 241 2.42 23.77 21.01
C GLU A 241 3.36 22.82 21.76
N HIS A 242 3.82 21.75 21.06
CA HIS A 242 4.76 20.76 21.60
C HIS A 242 6.22 21.00 21.15
N LYS A 243 6.49 22.13 20.46
CA LYS A 243 7.84 22.48 20.04
C LYS A 243 8.71 22.72 21.28
N PRO A 244 9.82 21.98 21.50
CA PRO A 244 10.70 22.18 22.64
C PRO A 244 11.27 23.61 22.69
N ALA A 245 11.41 24.14 23.90
CA ALA A 245 12.06 25.44 24.09
C ALA A 245 13.47 25.41 23.49
N GLY A 246 13.85 26.44 22.71
CA GLY A 246 15.11 26.48 22.00
C GLY A 246 15.16 25.72 20.68
N ALA A 247 14.11 25.02 20.29
CA ALA A 247 14.08 24.33 19.01
C ALA A 247 14.08 25.32 17.84
N GLY A 248 14.98 25.08 16.86
CA GLY A 248 15.08 25.87 15.63
C GLY A 248 13.94 25.58 14.64
N GLU A 249 13.90 26.33 13.54
CA GLU A 249 12.96 26.08 12.42
C GLU A 249 13.40 24.89 11.57
N ARG A 250 14.69 24.58 11.57
CA ARG A 250 15.27 23.47 10.80
C ARG A 250 16.27 22.70 11.66
N CYS A 251 16.41 21.40 11.42
CA CYS A 251 17.30 20.52 12.20
C CYS A 251 18.77 20.91 12.12
N LEU A 252 19.24 21.45 10.98
CA LEU A 252 20.64 21.86 10.78
C LEU A 252 21.12 23.01 11.72
N SER A 253 20.20 23.82 12.19
CA SER A 253 20.48 24.97 13.07
C SER A 253 19.77 24.86 14.43
N CYS A 254 19.32 23.65 14.79
CA CYS A 254 18.54 23.43 16.01
C CYS A 254 19.46 23.11 17.19
N THR A 255 19.36 23.90 18.27
CA THR A 255 20.22 23.74 19.47
C THR A 255 19.81 22.55 20.34
N VAL A 256 18.53 22.07 20.23
CA VAL A 256 18.01 20.89 20.94
C VAL A 256 18.03 19.63 20.06
N GLU A 257 18.70 19.68 18.89
CA GLU A 257 18.75 18.56 17.95
C GLU A 257 19.25 17.25 18.57
N PRO A 258 20.31 17.24 19.41
CA PRO A 258 20.84 15.98 19.97
C PRO A 258 19.80 15.18 20.77
N ASP A 259 18.86 15.84 21.43
CA ASP A 259 17.82 15.22 22.25
C ASP A 259 16.51 14.98 21.48
N CYS A 260 16.42 15.41 20.23
CA CYS A 260 15.21 15.25 19.41
C CYS A 260 15.14 13.86 18.79
N ALA A 261 14.11 13.09 19.14
CA ALA A 261 13.83 11.78 18.53
C ALA A 261 13.54 11.89 17.01
N TYR A 262 12.98 13.00 16.56
CA TYR A 262 12.54 13.22 15.17
C TYR A 262 13.53 14.00 14.33
N SER A 263 14.81 14.09 14.78
CA SER A 263 15.83 14.81 14.06
C SER A 263 16.08 14.26 12.66
N ALA A 264 16.07 15.14 11.67
CA ALA A 264 16.44 14.83 10.30
C ALA A 264 17.91 14.37 10.18
N LEU A 265 18.79 14.86 11.08
CA LEU A 265 20.22 14.51 11.08
C LEU A 265 20.46 13.07 11.57
N LYS A 266 19.53 12.52 12.37
CA LYS A 266 19.57 11.13 12.81
C LYS A 266 19.04 10.15 11.75
N LEU A 267 18.34 10.63 10.73
CA LEU A 267 17.74 9.82 9.67
C LEU A 267 18.54 9.87 8.38
N TYR A 268 18.65 11.05 7.74
CA TYR A 268 19.15 11.12 6.37
C TYR A 268 20.67 10.94 6.24
N PRO A 269 21.53 11.60 7.05
CA PRO A 269 22.96 11.29 7.04
C PRO A 269 23.27 9.86 7.48
N ALA A 270 22.47 9.29 8.41
CA ALA A 270 22.63 7.89 8.79
C ALA A 270 22.33 6.94 7.62
N GLY A 271 21.38 7.29 6.74
CA GLY A 271 21.10 6.50 5.55
C GLY A 271 22.25 6.40 4.55
N LEU A 272 23.15 7.40 4.53
CA LEU A 272 24.38 7.31 3.73
C LEU A 272 25.40 6.35 4.35
N ARG A 273 25.54 6.35 5.68
CA ARG A 273 26.53 5.54 6.41
C ARG A 273 26.07 4.11 6.65
N ASP A 274 24.85 3.96 7.15
CA ASP A 274 24.36 2.69 7.72
C ASP A 274 23.58 1.86 6.69
N GLY A 275 23.11 2.46 5.60
CA GLY A 275 22.31 1.77 4.59
C GLY A 275 20.88 1.47 5.05
N GLY A 276 20.35 0.31 4.64
CA GLY A 276 19.05 -0.21 5.03
C GLY A 276 17.87 0.72 4.76
N ILE A 277 16.85 0.65 5.62
CA ILE A 277 15.62 1.45 5.50
C ILE A 277 15.86 2.96 5.57
N LYS A 278 16.86 3.42 6.32
CA LYS A 278 17.21 4.85 6.36
C LYS A 278 17.72 5.35 5.01
N ARG A 279 18.46 4.52 4.26
CA ARG A 279 18.90 4.84 2.91
C ARG A 279 17.73 4.97 1.94
N TYR A 280 16.70 4.15 2.09
CA TYR A 280 15.46 4.28 1.32
C TYR A 280 14.82 5.67 1.51
N PHE A 281 14.68 6.16 2.75
CA PHE A 281 14.16 7.51 3.03
C PHE A 281 15.07 8.61 2.52
N THR A 282 16.40 8.42 2.57
CA THR A 282 17.37 9.38 2.05
C THR A 282 17.20 9.57 0.54
N ARG A 283 16.97 8.49 -0.21
CA ARG A 283 16.68 8.54 -1.66
C ARG A 283 15.37 9.26 -2.01
N ILE A 284 14.44 9.34 -1.09
CA ILE A 284 13.22 10.13 -1.27
C ILE A 284 13.52 11.63 -1.09
N ALA A 285 14.39 11.97 -0.14
CA ALA A 285 14.75 13.34 0.17
C ALA A 285 15.67 13.97 -0.88
N THR A 286 16.54 13.19 -1.54
CA THR A 286 17.45 13.64 -2.60
C THR A 286 17.76 12.54 -3.61
N ASP A 287 17.91 12.90 -4.88
CA ASP A 287 18.25 11.94 -5.94
C ASP A 287 19.75 11.54 -5.89
N GLU A 288 20.62 12.38 -5.31
CA GLU A 288 22.05 12.12 -5.16
C GLU A 288 22.40 11.72 -3.72
N LEU A 289 23.03 10.55 -3.56
CA LEU A 289 23.41 10.00 -2.27
C LEU A 289 24.82 10.46 -1.83
N THR A 290 25.01 11.79 -1.73
CA THR A 290 26.23 12.41 -1.22
C THR A 290 25.93 13.27 0.01
N GLU A 291 26.93 13.51 0.88
CA GLU A 291 26.75 14.38 2.05
C GLU A 291 26.35 15.81 1.66
N ALA A 292 26.92 16.33 0.57
CA ALA A 292 26.60 17.66 0.06
C ALA A 292 25.13 17.75 -0.39
N ALA A 293 24.64 16.79 -1.17
CA ALA A 293 23.28 16.77 -1.66
C ALA A 293 22.25 16.56 -0.52
N VAL A 294 22.54 15.68 0.44
CA VAL A 294 21.72 15.51 1.64
C VAL A 294 21.68 16.81 2.46
N THR A 295 22.82 17.45 2.69
CA THR A 295 22.89 18.71 3.44
C THR A 295 22.08 19.79 2.73
N GLU A 296 22.19 19.91 1.43
CA GLU A 296 21.43 20.91 0.65
C GLU A 296 19.91 20.62 0.69
N ALA A 297 19.52 19.36 0.54
CA ALA A 297 18.12 18.97 0.68
C ALA A 297 17.55 19.27 2.07
N LEU A 298 18.37 19.17 3.13
CA LEU A 298 17.95 19.53 4.48
C LEU A 298 17.97 21.05 4.74
N LYS A 299 18.76 21.83 4.01
CA LYS A 299 18.74 23.29 4.08
C LYS A 299 17.51 23.90 3.43
N SER A 300 17.21 23.49 2.21
CA SER A 300 16.19 24.13 1.36
C SER A 300 14.87 23.33 1.31
N GLY A 301 14.92 22.01 1.32
CA GLY A 301 13.78 21.12 1.14
C GLY A 301 12.92 20.92 2.41
N PRO A 302 11.77 20.23 2.26
CA PRO A 302 10.85 20.03 3.38
C PRO A 302 11.42 19.11 4.47
N TYR A 303 12.29 18.18 4.11
CA TYR A 303 12.78 17.13 5.01
C TYR A 303 13.69 17.63 6.15
N GLY A 304 14.23 18.87 6.04
CA GLY A 304 15.00 19.49 7.10
C GLY A 304 14.19 20.34 8.09
N ARG A 305 12.87 20.52 7.89
CA ARG A 305 12.00 21.30 8.78
C ARG A 305 11.90 20.66 10.17
N CYS A 306 11.67 21.48 11.17
CA CYS A 306 11.33 21.03 12.52
C CYS A 306 10.03 20.21 12.47
N ALA A 307 10.01 19.05 13.12
CA ALA A 307 8.83 18.18 13.13
C ALA A 307 7.62 18.79 13.87
N TYR A 308 7.87 19.75 14.75
CA TYR A 308 6.83 20.46 15.49
C TYR A 308 6.37 21.76 14.83
N ASN A 309 7.02 22.16 13.74
CA ASN A 309 6.69 23.38 12.99
C ASN A 309 6.56 23.08 11.49
N SER A 310 5.95 21.97 11.17
CA SER A 310 5.51 21.60 9.83
C SER A 310 4.05 21.97 9.63
N ASP A 311 3.60 21.97 8.37
CA ASP A 311 2.22 22.26 7.96
C ASP A 311 1.38 20.98 7.86
N ASN A 312 1.69 19.95 8.65
CA ASN A 312 0.98 18.66 8.67
C ASN A 312 -0.35 18.77 9.42
N ASP A 313 -1.37 18.09 8.92
CA ASP A 313 -2.72 18.03 9.50
C ASP A 313 -3.24 16.60 9.69
N VAL A 314 -2.54 15.58 9.19
CA VAL A 314 -2.96 14.19 9.33
C VAL A 314 -2.78 13.70 10.77
N VAL A 315 -3.66 12.80 11.22
CA VAL A 315 -3.63 12.23 12.57
C VAL A 315 -2.32 11.47 12.84
N ASP A 316 -1.82 11.47 14.07
CA ASP A 316 -0.61 10.73 14.46
C ASP A 316 -0.90 9.36 15.12
N HIS A 317 -2.16 9.10 15.42
CA HIS A 317 -2.69 7.82 15.83
C HIS A 317 -4.17 7.69 15.48
N GLN A 318 -4.62 6.46 15.24
CA GLN A 318 -6.02 6.16 14.96
C GLN A 318 -6.36 4.73 15.41
N VAL A 319 -7.56 4.53 15.95
CA VAL A 319 -8.15 3.22 16.18
C VAL A 319 -9.41 3.06 15.34
N VAL A 320 -9.60 1.87 14.80
CA VAL A 320 -10.78 1.50 14.00
C VAL A 320 -11.34 0.20 14.54
N ASN A 321 -12.63 0.17 14.89
CA ASN A 321 -13.33 -1.06 15.22
C ASN A 321 -14.31 -1.39 14.10
N ILE A 322 -14.31 -2.65 13.68
CA ILE A 322 -15.10 -3.16 12.56
C ILE A 322 -15.99 -4.29 13.09
N GLU A 323 -17.28 -4.22 12.79
CA GLU A 323 -18.24 -5.31 12.97
C GLU A 323 -18.52 -5.93 11.59
N TYR A 324 -18.39 -7.26 11.51
CA TYR A 324 -18.69 -8.03 10.30
C TYR A 324 -20.02 -8.77 10.43
N GLU A 325 -20.60 -9.17 9.31
CA GLU A 325 -21.75 -10.07 9.31
C GLU A 325 -21.45 -11.37 10.05
N GLY A 326 -22.43 -11.89 10.79
CA GLY A 326 -22.25 -13.06 11.67
C GLY A 326 -21.57 -12.76 12.99
N GLY A 327 -21.32 -11.47 13.32
CA GLY A 327 -20.90 -11.02 14.64
C GLY A 327 -19.38 -11.07 14.91
N ALA A 328 -18.56 -11.42 13.93
CA ALA A 328 -17.10 -11.29 14.06
C ALA A 328 -16.70 -9.82 14.16
N THR A 329 -15.62 -9.52 14.89
CA THR A 329 -15.14 -8.15 15.07
C THR A 329 -13.64 -8.03 14.79
N ALA A 330 -13.19 -6.82 14.39
CA ALA A 330 -11.78 -6.48 14.38
C ALA A 330 -11.54 -5.13 15.08
N SER A 331 -10.41 -5.03 15.79
CA SER A 331 -9.88 -3.77 16.25
C SER A 331 -8.52 -3.53 15.60
N PHE A 332 -8.36 -2.39 14.95
CA PHE A 332 -7.15 -1.96 14.30
C PHE A 332 -6.59 -0.73 15.00
N THR A 333 -5.29 -0.72 15.25
CA THR A 333 -4.56 0.42 15.80
C THR A 333 -3.45 0.83 14.86
N LEU A 334 -3.40 2.12 14.55
CA LEU A 334 -2.38 2.78 13.74
C LEU A 334 -1.70 3.83 14.60
N THR A 335 -0.38 3.82 14.74
CA THR A 335 0.32 4.80 15.57
C THR A 335 1.72 5.15 15.08
N ALA A 336 2.06 6.44 15.23
CA ALA A 336 3.39 6.98 14.97
C ALA A 336 4.43 6.65 16.06
N PHE A 337 3.98 6.28 17.27
CA PHE A 337 4.78 6.27 18.49
C PHE A 337 5.33 4.87 18.83
N THR A 338 6.00 4.26 17.86
CA THR A 338 6.61 2.94 17.98
C THR A 338 8.03 2.95 17.39
N PRO A 339 8.88 1.97 17.70
CA PRO A 339 9.93 1.56 16.78
C PRO A 339 9.30 1.17 15.43
N GLN A 340 10.07 1.23 14.37
CA GLN A 340 9.61 0.61 13.12
C GLN A 340 9.69 -0.90 13.27
N ASP A 341 8.57 -1.56 13.03
CA ASP A 341 8.41 -3.00 13.18
C ASP A 341 7.41 -3.54 12.16
N ASN A 342 7.26 -4.85 12.10
CA ASN A 342 6.18 -5.51 11.39
C ASN A 342 4.84 -5.30 12.08
N ARG A 343 3.75 -5.61 11.38
CA ARG A 343 2.41 -5.64 11.96
C ARG A 343 2.28 -6.75 12.99
N HIS A 344 1.60 -6.43 14.07
CA HIS A 344 1.27 -7.42 15.10
C HIS A 344 -0.21 -7.78 15.02
N THR A 345 -0.50 -9.07 14.98
CA THR A 345 -1.87 -9.57 14.84
C THR A 345 -2.17 -10.63 15.90
N LYS A 346 -3.36 -10.57 16.47
CA LYS A 346 -3.94 -11.66 17.26
C LYS A 346 -5.30 -12.02 16.68
N ILE A 347 -5.53 -13.31 16.48
CA ILE A 347 -6.81 -13.85 16.01
C ILE A 347 -7.34 -14.79 17.10
N PHE A 348 -8.56 -14.53 17.53
CA PHE A 348 -9.25 -15.31 18.54
C PHE A 348 -10.33 -16.14 17.86
N GLY A 349 -10.22 -17.45 17.96
CA GLY A 349 -11.18 -18.40 17.46
C GLY A 349 -11.84 -19.21 18.57
N THR A 350 -12.84 -20.00 18.22
CA THR A 350 -13.60 -20.81 19.20
C THR A 350 -12.83 -22.01 19.75
N ARG A 351 -11.70 -22.39 19.12
CA ARG A 351 -10.87 -23.54 19.49
C ARG A 351 -9.39 -23.23 19.67
N GLY A 352 -8.98 -21.99 19.46
CA GLY A 352 -7.58 -21.61 19.55
C GLY A 352 -7.37 -20.12 19.32
N GLN A 353 -6.14 -19.70 19.51
CA GLN A 353 -5.65 -18.35 19.26
C GLN A 353 -4.46 -18.40 18.32
N ILE A 354 -4.37 -17.42 17.42
CA ILE A 354 -3.15 -17.14 16.65
C ILE A 354 -2.55 -15.82 17.12
N THR A 355 -1.22 -15.79 17.29
CA THR A 355 -0.43 -14.56 17.42
C THR A 355 0.57 -14.52 16.29
N GLY A 356 0.71 -13.37 15.62
CA GLY A 356 1.65 -13.22 14.52
C GLY A 356 2.25 -11.83 14.43
N ASP A 357 3.46 -11.75 13.88
CA ASP A 357 4.26 -10.54 13.73
C ASP A 357 4.56 -10.20 12.26
N GLY A 358 3.82 -10.79 11.31
CA GLY A 358 4.03 -10.65 9.88
C GLY A 358 5.08 -11.63 9.31
N ARG A 359 5.79 -12.37 10.16
CA ARG A 359 6.73 -13.44 9.78
C ARG A 359 6.42 -14.74 10.50
N THR A 360 6.30 -14.68 11.81
CA THR A 360 6.07 -15.85 12.67
C THR A 360 4.58 -15.95 12.99
N ILE A 361 4.05 -17.17 12.92
CA ILE A 361 2.68 -17.51 13.33
C ILE A 361 2.77 -18.47 14.50
N GLU A 362 2.34 -18.06 15.68
CA GLU A 362 2.14 -18.91 16.83
C GLU A 362 0.66 -19.28 16.96
N ILE A 363 0.36 -20.58 17.05
CA ILE A 363 -0.98 -21.12 17.26
C ILE A 363 -1.02 -21.74 18.65
N TYR A 364 -2.00 -21.37 19.46
CA TYR A 364 -2.32 -22.02 20.71
C TYR A 364 -3.66 -22.74 20.58
N ASP A 365 -3.63 -24.06 20.66
CA ASP A 365 -4.81 -24.93 20.54
C ASP A 365 -5.43 -25.18 21.91
N PHE A 366 -6.71 -24.84 22.08
CA PHE A 366 -7.42 -24.98 23.36
C PHE A 366 -7.79 -26.43 23.69
N VAL A 367 -7.75 -27.35 22.71
CA VAL A 367 -8.10 -28.76 22.91
C VAL A 367 -6.92 -29.54 23.43
N THR A 368 -5.72 -29.29 22.86
CA THR A 368 -4.50 -30.03 23.21
C THR A 368 -3.66 -29.32 24.26
N ASP A 369 -3.95 -28.01 24.53
CA ASP A 369 -3.15 -27.12 25.38
C ASP A 369 -1.69 -26.94 24.86
N GLU A 370 -1.50 -27.05 23.53
CA GLU A 370 -0.20 -27.00 22.87
C GLU A 370 0.00 -25.72 22.06
N ARG A 371 1.27 -25.36 21.89
CA ARG A 371 1.71 -24.27 21.03
C ARG A 371 2.46 -24.81 19.82
N THR A 372 2.12 -24.28 18.65
CA THR A 372 2.84 -24.55 17.40
C THR A 372 3.36 -23.22 16.85
N VAL A 373 4.63 -23.16 16.47
CA VAL A 373 5.26 -21.99 15.87
C VAL A 373 5.65 -22.30 14.43
N ILE A 374 5.29 -21.39 13.51
CA ILE A 374 5.57 -21.49 12.07
C ILE A 374 6.32 -20.22 11.66
N ASP A 375 7.52 -20.34 11.13
CA ASP A 375 8.24 -19.25 10.44
C ASP A 375 7.86 -19.30 8.96
N THR A 376 7.36 -18.20 8.42
CA THR A 376 6.95 -18.09 7.01
C THR A 376 8.06 -17.55 6.10
N ASP A 377 9.26 -17.32 6.67
CA ASP A 377 10.44 -16.81 5.96
C ASP A 377 10.15 -15.52 5.15
N ASN A 378 9.36 -14.63 5.72
CA ASN A 378 9.10 -13.34 5.12
C ASN A 378 10.34 -12.43 5.18
N GLY A 379 10.57 -11.66 4.12
CA GLY A 379 11.49 -10.52 4.12
C GLY A 379 11.05 -9.38 5.04
N GLY A 380 11.72 -8.23 4.96
CA GLY A 380 11.41 -7.04 5.77
C GLY A 380 10.04 -6.43 5.48
N ALA A 381 9.46 -5.81 6.50
CA ALA A 381 8.05 -5.39 6.53
C ALA A 381 7.72 -4.10 5.79
N SER A 382 8.71 -3.23 5.58
CA SER A 382 8.47 -1.89 5.01
C SER A 382 8.47 -1.88 3.48
N ALA A 383 7.96 -0.79 2.90
CA ALA A 383 8.03 -0.56 1.46
C ALA A 383 9.46 -0.59 0.89
N GLY A 384 10.47 -0.21 1.70
CA GLY A 384 11.89 -0.29 1.32
C GLY A 384 12.47 -1.70 1.39
N GLU A 385 11.74 -2.65 1.99
CA GLU A 385 12.14 -4.04 2.21
C GLU A 385 11.19 -5.04 1.53
N GLY A 386 10.26 -4.57 0.68
CA GLY A 386 9.37 -5.42 -0.12
C GLY A 386 8.16 -5.96 0.63
N HIS A 387 7.72 -5.32 1.72
CA HIS A 387 6.53 -5.65 2.49
C HIS A 387 6.41 -7.15 2.84
N GLY A 388 7.47 -7.74 3.39
CA GLY A 388 7.44 -9.16 3.75
C GLY A 388 7.23 -10.10 2.55
N GLY A 389 7.81 -9.77 1.40
CA GLY A 389 7.66 -10.53 0.16
C GLY A 389 6.36 -10.25 -0.62
N GLY A 390 5.48 -9.40 -0.10
CA GLY A 390 4.20 -9.09 -0.74
C GLY A 390 4.34 -8.38 -2.08
N ASP A 391 5.34 -7.51 -2.24
CA ASP A 391 5.64 -6.83 -3.51
C ASP A 391 5.99 -7.85 -4.60
N ALA A 392 6.88 -8.78 -4.30
CA ALA A 392 7.27 -9.84 -5.23
C ALA A 392 6.11 -10.81 -5.49
N GLY A 393 5.35 -11.16 -4.45
CA GLY A 393 4.17 -12.03 -4.56
C GLY A 393 3.08 -11.44 -5.44
N LEU A 394 2.78 -10.14 -5.30
CA LEU A 394 1.82 -9.46 -6.17
C LEU A 394 2.28 -9.45 -7.63
N ILE A 395 3.53 -9.03 -7.87
CA ILE A 395 4.08 -8.96 -9.24
C ILE A 395 4.09 -10.35 -9.88
N ALA A 396 4.53 -11.39 -9.17
CA ALA A 396 4.50 -12.75 -9.66
C ALA A 396 3.08 -13.21 -10.00
N ALA A 397 2.11 -12.98 -9.12
CA ALA A 397 0.71 -13.31 -9.35
C ALA A 397 0.12 -12.54 -10.54
N PHE A 398 0.42 -11.24 -10.68
CA PHE A 398 -0.03 -10.42 -11.80
C PHE A 398 0.52 -10.94 -13.13
N LEU A 399 1.83 -11.20 -13.20
CA LEU A 399 2.46 -11.70 -14.41
C LEU A 399 1.96 -13.09 -14.76
N GLN A 400 1.84 -13.99 -13.79
CA GLN A 400 1.36 -15.35 -13.99
C GLN A 400 -0.10 -15.37 -14.44
N ALA A 401 -0.96 -14.54 -13.83
CA ALA A 401 -2.36 -14.42 -14.22
C ALA A 401 -2.52 -14.05 -15.70
N HIS A 402 -1.72 -13.09 -16.18
CA HIS A 402 -1.76 -12.63 -17.57
C HIS A 402 -1.07 -13.59 -18.54
N HIS A 403 0.04 -14.21 -18.13
CA HIS A 403 0.79 -15.13 -18.99
C HIS A 403 0.09 -16.47 -19.17
N GLU A 404 -0.52 -17.00 -18.10
CA GLU A 404 -1.17 -18.33 -18.10
C GLU A 404 -2.70 -18.27 -18.25
N GLY A 405 -3.30 -17.07 -18.34
CA GLY A 405 -4.76 -16.93 -18.35
C GLY A 405 -5.42 -17.35 -17.03
N ARG A 406 -4.83 -17.00 -15.88
CA ARG A 406 -5.22 -17.41 -14.53
C ARG A 406 -5.72 -16.22 -13.68
N PRO A 407 -6.91 -15.64 -13.97
CA PRO A 407 -7.44 -14.51 -13.21
C PRO A 407 -7.69 -14.82 -11.73
N ASP A 408 -7.81 -16.09 -11.35
CA ASP A 408 -7.95 -16.56 -9.99
C ASP A 408 -6.73 -16.24 -9.09
N LEU A 409 -5.59 -15.93 -9.67
CA LEU A 409 -4.39 -15.48 -8.94
C LEU A 409 -4.47 -14.01 -8.52
N LEU A 410 -5.39 -13.21 -9.09
CA LEU A 410 -5.55 -11.79 -8.79
C LEU A 410 -6.48 -11.61 -7.59
N LEU A 411 -5.91 -11.44 -6.40
CA LEU A 411 -6.65 -11.34 -5.14
C LEU A 411 -7.19 -9.93 -4.83
N THR A 412 -6.78 -8.92 -5.60
CA THR A 412 -7.04 -7.50 -5.34
C THR A 412 -7.60 -6.79 -6.57
N GLY A 413 -8.64 -7.40 -7.15
CA GLY A 413 -9.36 -6.84 -8.28
C GLY A 413 -10.05 -5.50 -7.95
N ALA A 414 -10.64 -4.88 -8.97
CA ALA A 414 -11.28 -3.56 -8.83
C ALA A 414 -12.44 -3.58 -7.81
N ALA A 415 -13.27 -4.62 -7.81
CA ALA A 415 -14.41 -4.73 -6.90
C ALA A 415 -13.97 -4.92 -5.44
N GLU A 416 -13.07 -5.87 -5.18
CA GLU A 416 -12.54 -6.15 -3.84
C GLU A 416 -11.82 -4.91 -3.26
N SER A 417 -11.05 -4.23 -4.09
CA SER A 417 -10.32 -3.02 -3.67
C SER A 417 -11.27 -1.85 -3.41
N ARG A 418 -12.27 -1.64 -4.25
CA ARG A 418 -13.33 -0.65 -4.02
C ARG A 418 -14.05 -0.90 -2.69
N ASP A 419 -14.44 -2.15 -2.42
CA ASP A 419 -15.19 -2.49 -1.20
C ASP A 419 -14.33 -2.29 0.05
N SER A 420 -13.04 -2.63 0.01
CA SER A 420 -12.12 -2.33 1.12
C SER A 420 -11.92 -0.81 1.32
N HIS A 421 -11.85 -0.02 0.26
CA HIS A 421 -11.75 1.43 0.36
C HIS A 421 -13.02 2.07 0.94
N ARG A 422 -14.22 1.54 0.65
CA ARG A 422 -15.46 1.99 1.29
C ARG A 422 -15.39 1.87 2.81
N VAL A 423 -14.80 0.80 3.33
CA VAL A 423 -14.58 0.65 4.78
C VAL A 423 -13.59 1.69 5.31
N VAL A 424 -12.53 2.01 4.57
CA VAL A 424 -11.55 3.06 4.92
C VAL A 424 -12.23 4.43 5.02
N PHE A 425 -13.04 4.80 4.02
CA PHE A 425 -13.77 6.06 4.02
C PHE A 425 -14.85 6.12 5.11
N ALA A 426 -15.55 5.01 5.38
CA ALA A 426 -16.49 4.90 6.48
C ALA A 426 -15.80 5.08 7.85
N ALA A 427 -14.58 4.54 8.02
CA ALA A 427 -13.79 4.73 9.23
C ALA A 427 -13.38 6.21 9.42
N GLU A 428 -12.99 6.91 8.36
CA GLU A 428 -12.70 8.34 8.43
C GLU A 428 -13.96 9.17 8.74
N GLN A 429 -15.08 8.86 8.11
CA GLN A 429 -16.36 9.48 8.43
C GLN A 429 -16.75 9.27 9.90
N ALA A 430 -16.58 8.05 10.42
CA ALA A 430 -16.83 7.73 11.83
C ALA A 430 -15.93 8.57 12.75
N ARG A 431 -14.64 8.71 12.41
CA ARG A 431 -13.68 9.55 13.17
C ARG A 431 -14.08 11.02 13.19
N LEU A 432 -14.48 11.56 12.05
CA LEU A 432 -14.86 12.98 11.91
C LEU A 432 -16.18 13.32 12.61
N THR A 433 -17.13 12.39 12.60
CA THR A 433 -18.48 12.62 13.15
C THR A 433 -18.64 12.12 14.58
N GLY A 434 -17.74 11.24 15.07
CA GLY A 434 -17.88 10.56 16.34
C GLY A 434 -19.02 9.53 16.38
N GLN A 435 -19.54 9.12 15.22
CA GLN A 435 -20.67 8.21 15.09
C GLN A 435 -20.25 6.87 14.50
N VAL A 436 -21.02 5.83 14.79
CA VAL A 436 -20.89 4.54 14.09
C VAL A 436 -21.48 4.67 12.69
N VAL A 437 -20.68 4.32 11.67
CA VAL A 437 -21.13 4.27 10.27
C VAL A 437 -21.52 2.84 9.93
N ARG A 438 -22.68 2.63 9.32
CA ARG A 438 -23.16 1.33 8.78
C ARG A 438 -22.92 1.27 7.27
N LEU A 439 -22.51 0.10 6.80
CA LEU A 439 -22.23 -0.21 5.40
C LEU A 439 -23.28 -1.15 4.82
#